data_1cd0dd59a9f921f66d458aaaa6cedd7d
#
_entry.id   1cd0dd59a9f921f66d458aaaa6cedd7d
#
_cell.length_a   1.000
_cell.length_b   1.000
_cell.length_c   1.000
_cell.angle_alpha   90.00
_cell.angle_beta   90.00
_cell.angle_gamma   90.00
#
_symmetry.space_group_name_H-M   'P 1'
#
loop_
_entity.id
_entity.type
_entity.pdbx_description
1 polymer ?
#
loop_
_entity_poly.entity_id
_entity_poly.type
_entity_poly.pdbx_seq_one_letter_code
_entity_poly.pdbx_strand_id
1 'polypeptide(L)'
;MATQKSVDELKKAHALLAELDYEKRPVERGYANRTLYINLSDNTIETKPVTEQMKTLFTGGRGFGLWLLYQAIDDETKWNDPQNEIVIANGPICGIVSYPGSGKSTVVTVSPLTKSIIDSNAGGYFAPYLKFSGFDALEIQGKAEEDVIIVIDGDEGKVTVETAPLEDLDSHLIGPQLTEMYAIDERDKRGVSVVST
;
A
#
# COMPACT_ATOMS: atom_id res chain seq x y z
N MET A 1 -26.37 12.44 16.81
CA MET A 1 -25.88 12.41 15.40
C MET A 1 -24.56 13.12 15.43
N ALA A 2 -23.44 12.41 15.25
CA ALA A 2 -22.14 13.04 15.14
C ALA A 2 -22.15 13.90 13.85
N THR A 3 -21.82 15.15 13.98
CA THR A 3 -21.67 16.07 12.83
C THR A 3 -20.54 15.54 11.99
N GLN A 4 -20.85 15.07 10.79
CA GLN A 4 -19.84 14.69 9.80
C GLN A 4 -18.93 15.90 9.57
N LYS A 5 -17.65 15.80 9.96
CA LYS A 5 -16.67 16.84 9.68
C LYS A 5 -16.61 17.09 8.18
N SER A 6 -16.50 18.31 7.75
CA SER A 6 -16.32 18.60 6.34
C SER A 6 -14.96 18.07 5.85
N VAL A 7 -14.84 17.74 4.56
CA VAL A 7 -13.58 17.29 3.96
C VAL A 7 -12.45 18.29 4.20
N ASP A 8 -12.75 19.60 4.16
CA ASP A 8 -11.77 20.65 4.42
C ASP A 8 -11.30 20.69 5.89
N GLU A 9 -12.18 20.38 6.85
CA GLU A 9 -11.80 20.27 8.26
C GLU A 9 -10.91 19.05 8.49
N LEU A 10 -11.22 17.93 7.83
CA LEU A 10 -10.39 16.73 7.88
C LEU A 10 -9.00 16.99 7.29
N LYS A 11 -8.92 17.57 6.09
CA LYS A 11 -7.63 17.93 5.47
C LYS A 11 -6.77 18.82 6.39
N LYS A 12 -7.37 19.80 7.08
CA LYS A 12 -6.64 20.68 8.01
C LYS A 12 -6.17 19.97 9.29
N ALA A 13 -6.81 18.86 9.64
CA ALA A 13 -6.45 18.08 10.83
C ALA A 13 -5.32 17.08 10.57
N HIS A 14 -5.00 16.79 9.30
CA HIS A 14 -3.88 15.92 8.95
C HIS A 14 -2.56 16.62 9.19
N ALA A 15 -1.64 15.94 9.85
CA ALA A 15 -0.27 16.36 10.00
C ALA A 15 0.66 15.41 9.23
N LEU A 16 1.57 15.98 8.45
CA LEU A 16 2.59 15.22 7.74
C LEU A 16 3.61 14.66 8.74
N LEU A 17 3.81 13.34 8.72
CA LEU A 17 4.79 12.64 9.55
C LEU A 17 6.07 12.34 8.79
N ALA A 18 5.95 11.93 7.53
CA ALA A 18 7.06 11.65 6.64
C ALA A 18 6.68 11.86 5.18
N GLU A 19 7.67 12.16 4.34
CA GLU A 19 7.50 12.24 2.90
C GLU A 19 8.72 11.72 2.15
N LEU A 20 8.48 11.19 0.94
CA LEU A 20 9.50 10.77 -0.01
C LEU A 20 9.09 11.22 -1.41
N ASP A 21 9.93 12.05 -2.03
CA ASP A 21 9.83 12.33 -3.46
C ASP A 21 10.61 11.27 -4.25
N TYR A 22 10.03 10.76 -5.33
CA TYR A 22 10.67 9.75 -6.17
C TYR A 22 10.43 9.99 -7.64
N GLU A 23 11.40 9.61 -8.46
CA GLU A 23 11.24 9.62 -9.91
C GLU A 23 10.48 8.38 -10.37
N LYS A 24 9.36 8.57 -11.08
CA LYS A 24 8.61 7.48 -11.71
C LYS A 24 9.39 6.93 -12.90
N ARG A 25 9.58 5.62 -12.92
CA ARG A 25 10.26 4.90 -13.99
C ARG A 25 9.27 4.15 -14.86
N PRO A 26 9.55 3.96 -16.16
CA PRO A 26 8.70 3.17 -17.03
C PRO A 26 8.64 1.71 -16.56
N VAL A 27 7.47 1.09 -16.73
CA VAL A 27 7.29 -0.35 -16.48
C VAL A 27 7.99 -1.14 -17.59
N GLU A 28 8.92 -2.01 -17.24
CA GLU A 28 9.69 -2.84 -18.17
C GLU A 28 9.28 -4.31 -18.03
N ARG A 29 8.80 -4.91 -19.11
CA ARG A 29 8.34 -6.31 -19.14
C ARG A 29 7.32 -6.64 -18.02
N GLY A 30 6.49 -5.65 -17.66
CA GLY A 30 5.50 -5.76 -16.61
C GLY A 30 6.00 -5.45 -15.19
N TYR A 31 7.26 -5.10 -15.02
CA TYR A 31 7.83 -4.76 -13.71
C TYR A 31 8.13 -3.27 -13.58
N ALA A 32 7.78 -2.69 -12.44
CA ALA A 32 8.24 -1.38 -12.00
C ALA A 32 9.69 -1.42 -11.48
N ASN A 33 10.21 -2.63 -11.23
CA ASN A 33 11.56 -2.94 -10.77
C ASN A 33 11.92 -2.39 -9.38
N ARG A 34 10.92 -2.01 -8.59
CA ARG A 34 11.11 -1.59 -7.20
C ARG A 34 9.88 -1.86 -6.34
N THR A 35 10.10 -1.95 -5.03
CA THR A 35 9.08 -1.97 -4.00
C THR A 35 9.11 -0.67 -3.20
N LEU A 36 8.03 -0.35 -2.52
CA LEU A 36 7.92 0.74 -1.57
C LEU A 36 7.92 0.14 -0.17
N TYR A 37 8.88 0.51 0.66
CA TYR A 37 8.98 0.10 2.06
C TYR A 37 8.65 1.27 2.98
N ILE A 38 7.78 1.03 3.97
CA ILE A 38 7.38 2.00 4.97
C ILE A 38 7.47 1.36 6.35
N ASN A 39 8.22 1.98 7.27
CA ASN A 39 8.26 1.58 8.67
C ASN A 39 7.52 2.62 9.50
N LEU A 40 6.41 2.20 10.09
CA LEU A 40 5.53 3.08 10.86
C LEU A 40 6.01 3.36 12.30
N SER A 41 7.04 2.65 12.78
CA SER A 41 7.61 2.92 14.11
C SER A 41 8.54 4.13 14.14
N ASP A 42 9.19 4.42 13.01
CA ASP A 42 10.15 5.52 12.88
C ASP A 42 9.83 6.45 11.68
N ASN A 43 8.70 6.20 11.01
CA ASN A 43 8.24 6.93 9.83
C ASN A 43 9.24 6.91 8.65
N THR A 44 10.04 5.84 8.52
CA THR A 44 10.94 5.68 7.39
C THR A 44 10.17 5.31 6.12
N ILE A 45 10.47 5.97 5.01
CA ILE A 45 9.94 5.65 3.67
C ILE A 45 11.13 5.41 2.74
N GLU A 46 11.19 4.23 2.12
CA GLU A 46 12.29 3.85 1.24
C GLU A 46 11.79 3.11 -0.01
N THR A 47 12.59 3.15 -1.08
CA THR A 47 12.37 2.28 -2.23
C THR A 47 13.45 1.21 -2.29
N LYS A 48 13.05 -0.06 -2.47
CA LYS A 48 13.98 -1.19 -2.59
C LYS A 48 13.91 -1.78 -4.02
N PRO A 49 15.02 -2.29 -4.58
CA PRO A 49 15.01 -2.87 -5.92
C PRO A 49 14.35 -4.24 -5.93
N VAL A 50 13.52 -4.52 -6.94
CA VAL A 50 13.14 -5.90 -7.30
C VAL A 50 14.30 -6.54 -8.05
N THR A 51 14.88 -7.58 -7.46
CA THR A 51 16.07 -8.24 -8.00
C THR A 51 15.74 -9.21 -9.13
N GLU A 52 16.73 -9.50 -10.00
CA GLU A 52 16.57 -10.53 -11.02
C GLU A 52 16.32 -11.92 -10.41
N GLN A 53 16.85 -12.18 -9.22
CA GLN A 53 16.57 -13.40 -8.46
C GLN A 53 15.09 -13.50 -8.11
N MET A 54 14.48 -12.43 -7.59
CA MET A 54 13.04 -12.41 -7.28
C MET A 54 12.19 -12.71 -8.52
N LYS A 55 12.49 -12.08 -9.65
CA LYS A 55 11.75 -12.29 -10.90
C LYS A 55 11.89 -13.71 -11.44
N THR A 56 13.09 -14.27 -11.36
CA THR A 56 13.38 -15.62 -11.85
C THR A 56 12.72 -16.70 -11.01
N LEU A 57 12.74 -16.55 -9.68
CA LEU A 57 12.21 -17.55 -8.76
C LEU A 57 10.68 -17.45 -8.59
N PHE A 58 10.12 -16.24 -8.58
CA PHE A 58 8.76 -16.01 -8.09
C PHE A 58 7.82 -15.30 -9.05
N THR A 59 8.30 -14.74 -10.12
CA THR A 59 7.51 -13.99 -11.12
C THR A 59 6.83 -12.72 -10.56
N GLY A 60 6.20 -12.75 -9.37
CA GLY A 60 5.48 -11.63 -8.76
C GLY A 60 4.40 -12.07 -7.79
N GLY A 61 3.53 -11.15 -7.38
CA GLY A 61 2.37 -11.42 -6.54
C GLY A 61 2.71 -12.15 -5.25
N ARG A 62 2.08 -13.32 -5.02
CA ARG A 62 2.34 -14.14 -3.83
C ARG A 62 3.82 -14.44 -3.61
N GLY A 63 4.55 -14.77 -4.67
CA GLY A 63 5.95 -15.10 -4.55
C GLY A 63 6.80 -13.92 -4.07
N PHE A 64 6.53 -12.72 -4.56
CA PHE A 64 7.19 -11.50 -4.05
C PHE A 64 6.79 -11.23 -2.60
N GLY A 65 5.49 -11.32 -2.29
CA GLY A 65 5.00 -11.12 -0.92
C GLY A 65 5.66 -12.07 0.09
N LEU A 66 5.75 -13.36 -0.24
CA LEU A 66 6.40 -14.37 0.61
C LEU A 66 7.91 -14.12 0.76
N TRP A 67 8.58 -13.74 -0.32
CA TRP A 67 10.01 -13.46 -0.30
C TRP A 67 10.34 -12.24 0.58
N LEU A 68 9.58 -11.14 0.42
CA LEU A 68 9.79 -9.92 1.18
C LEU A 68 9.49 -10.16 2.67
N LEU A 69 8.36 -10.78 3.00
CA LEU A 69 8.03 -11.13 4.37
C LEU A 69 9.09 -12.05 5.00
N TYR A 70 9.59 -13.04 4.27
CA TYR A 70 10.65 -13.94 4.75
C TYR A 70 11.96 -13.21 5.10
N GLN A 71 12.25 -12.11 4.38
CA GLN A 71 13.43 -11.29 4.69
C GLN A 71 13.22 -10.37 5.91
N ALA A 72 11.97 -10.06 6.24
CA ALA A 72 11.58 -9.11 7.29
C ALA A 72 11.43 -9.76 8.67
N ILE A 73 10.99 -11.03 8.72
CA ILE A 73 10.62 -11.72 9.97
C ILE A 73 11.56 -12.87 10.30
N ASP A 74 11.51 -13.34 11.56
CA ASP A 74 12.14 -14.56 12.04
C ASP A 74 11.11 -15.57 12.60
N ASP A 75 11.56 -16.71 13.09
CA ASP A 75 10.73 -17.81 13.58
C ASP A 75 9.90 -17.43 14.83
N GLU A 76 10.29 -16.39 15.56
CA GLU A 76 9.62 -15.93 16.78
C GLU A 76 8.64 -14.77 16.52
N THR A 77 8.68 -14.18 15.32
CA THR A 77 7.85 -13.01 14.98
C THR A 77 6.36 -13.35 15.01
N LYS A 78 5.61 -12.59 15.80
CA LYS A 78 4.16 -12.72 15.93
C LYS A 78 3.43 -11.72 15.05
N TRP A 79 2.16 -11.99 14.80
CA TRP A 79 1.30 -11.17 13.95
C TRP A 79 1.20 -9.70 14.38
N ASN A 80 1.32 -9.40 15.67
CA ASN A 80 1.22 -8.05 16.26
C ASN A 80 2.56 -7.44 16.68
N ASP A 81 3.66 -8.08 16.36
CA ASP A 81 4.99 -7.53 16.61
C ASP A 81 5.31 -6.43 15.59
N PRO A 82 6.00 -5.35 16.00
CA PRO A 82 6.46 -4.33 15.04
C PRO A 82 7.38 -4.87 13.94
N GLN A 83 7.99 -6.04 14.17
CA GLN A 83 8.82 -6.72 13.18
C GLN A 83 7.98 -7.41 12.09
N ASN A 84 6.72 -7.76 12.37
CA ASN A 84 5.85 -8.31 11.34
C ASN A 84 5.64 -7.29 10.22
N GLU A 85 5.52 -7.80 9.01
CA GLU A 85 5.33 -6.98 7.82
C GLU A 85 4.04 -7.37 7.10
N ILE A 86 3.33 -6.38 6.57
CA ILE A 86 2.23 -6.58 5.64
C ILE A 86 2.75 -6.22 4.25
N VAL A 87 2.81 -7.22 3.37
CA VAL A 87 3.23 -7.00 1.98
C VAL A 87 2.01 -7.05 1.07
N ILE A 88 1.80 -6.01 0.28
CA ILE A 88 0.78 -5.95 -0.77
C ILE A 88 1.51 -5.99 -2.12
N ALA A 89 1.53 -7.14 -2.76
CA ALA A 89 2.29 -7.35 -3.99
C ALA A 89 1.39 -7.55 -5.22
N ASN A 90 1.85 -7.08 -6.37
CA ASN A 90 1.23 -7.30 -7.67
C ASN A 90 2.14 -8.12 -8.61
N GLY A 91 1.62 -8.53 -9.74
CA GLY A 91 2.34 -9.33 -10.73
C GLY A 91 2.64 -8.55 -12.02
N PRO A 92 3.43 -9.12 -12.95
CA PRO A 92 3.83 -8.44 -14.17
C PRO A 92 2.67 -8.14 -15.14
N ILE A 93 1.55 -8.85 -15.06
CA ILE A 93 0.36 -8.56 -15.87
C ILE A 93 -0.59 -7.56 -15.20
N CYS A 94 -0.26 -7.07 -13.99
CA CYS A 94 -1.10 -6.13 -13.28
C CYS A 94 -1.23 -4.81 -14.05
N GLY A 95 -2.47 -4.32 -14.19
CA GLY A 95 -2.78 -3.09 -14.90
C GLY A 95 -2.85 -3.20 -16.43
N ILE A 96 -2.69 -4.39 -17.02
CA ILE A 96 -2.86 -4.60 -18.45
C ILE A 96 -4.35 -4.55 -18.79
N VAL A 97 -4.82 -3.45 -19.40
CA VAL A 97 -6.24 -3.21 -19.69
C VAL A 97 -6.85 -4.19 -20.70
N SER A 98 -6.04 -4.81 -21.54
CA SER A 98 -6.47 -5.80 -22.52
C SER A 98 -6.65 -7.22 -21.94
N TYR A 99 -6.28 -7.43 -20.67
CA TYR A 99 -6.39 -8.74 -20.01
C TYR A 99 -7.37 -8.67 -18.83
N PRO A 100 -8.52 -9.36 -18.90
CA PRO A 100 -9.48 -9.40 -17.79
C PRO A 100 -8.86 -10.02 -16.53
N GLY A 101 -9.13 -9.42 -15.36
CA GLY A 101 -8.62 -9.91 -14.09
C GLY A 101 -7.20 -9.45 -13.73
N SER A 102 -6.64 -8.51 -14.46
CA SER A 102 -5.29 -7.95 -14.19
C SER A 102 -5.23 -6.99 -12.98
N GLY A 103 -6.30 -6.83 -12.20
CA GLY A 103 -6.39 -5.93 -11.04
C GLY A 103 -6.18 -6.62 -9.69
N LYS A 104 -5.54 -7.78 -9.63
CA LYS A 104 -5.33 -8.50 -8.37
C LYS A 104 -4.05 -8.08 -7.65
N SER A 105 -4.17 -7.83 -6.34
CA SER A 105 -3.06 -7.84 -5.39
C SER A 105 -3.12 -9.06 -4.50
N THR A 106 -1.97 -9.48 -3.99
CA THR A 106 -1.85 -10.48 -2.95
C THR A 106 -1.30 -9.81 -1.70
N VAL A 107 -2.03 -9.93 -0.60
CA VAL A 107 -1.59 -9.44 0.73
C VAL A 107 -0.98 -10.61 1.47
N VAL A 108 0.24 -10.46 1.98
CA VAL A 108 0.97 -11.51 2.71
C VAL A 108 1.42 -10.97 4.06
N THR A 109 1.21 -11.74 5.12
CA THR A 109 1.60 -11.38 6.50
C THR A 109 1.54 -12.60 7.42
N VAL A 110 1.90 -12.44 8.71
CA VAL A 110 1.65 -13.45 9.75
C VAL A 110 0.21 -13.34 10.25
N SER A 111 -0.54 -14.43 10.21
CA SER A 111 -1.95 -14.48 10.59
C SER A 111 -2.15 -14.45 12.11
N PRO A 112 -3.08 -13.63 12.64
CA PRO A 112 -3.47 -13.68 14.04
C PRO A 112 -4.19 -14.98 14.43
N LEU A 113 -4.88 -15.61 13.48
CA LEU A 113 -5.66 -16.82 13.72
C LEU A 113 -4.79 -18.09 13.71
N THR A 114 -4.02 -18.27 12.64
CA THR A 114 -3.22 -19.49 12.43
C THR A 114 -1.81 -19.38 13.00
N LYS A 115 -1.35 -18.17 13.32
CA LYS A 115 0.03 -17.88 13.77
C LYS A 115 1.08 -18.38 12.77
N SER A 116 0.71 -18.43 11.52
CA SER A 116 1.55 -18.83 10.39
C SER A 116 1.42 -17.82 9.27
N ILE A 117 2.27 -17.88 8.28
CA ILE A 117 2.18 -17.01 7.11
C ILE A 117 0.88 -17.31 6.35
N ILE A 118 0.17 -16.25 5.98
CA ILE A 118 -1.08 -16.29 5.23
C ILE A 118 -0.98 -15.40 4.01
N ASP A 119 -1.69 -15.75 2.95
CA ASP A 119 -1.94 -14.85 1.84
C ASP A 119 -3.44 -14.66 1.60
N SER A 120 -3.80 -13.46 1.15
CA SER A 120 -5.14 -13.10 0.74
C SER A 120 -5.10 -12.36 -0.59
N ASN A 121 -6.14 -12.55 -1.41
CA ASN A 121 -6.22 -11.88 -2.72
C ASN A 121 -7.31 -10.82 -2.70
N ALA A 122 -6.94 -9.59 -3.05
CA ALA A 122 -7.85 -8.48 -3.23
C ALA A 122 -7.91 -8.07 -4.70
N GLY A 123 -9.12 -7.86 -5.21
CA GLY A 123 -9.36 -7.29 -6.53
C GLY A 123 -9.61 -5.78 -6.43
N GLY A 124 -9.64 -5.10 -7.58
CA GLY A 124 -9.95 -3.67 -7.66
C GLY A 124 -8.85 -2.87 -8.34
N TYR A 125 -8.82 -1.58 -8.06
CA TYR A 125 -7.90 -0.65 -8.72
C TYR A 125 -6.59 -0.41 -7.98
N PHE A 126 -6.50 -0.78 -6.70
CA PHE A 126 -5.31 -0.51 -5.89
C PHE A 126 -4.03 -1.11 -6.50
N ALA A 127 -4.06 -2.40 -6.86
CA ALA A 127 -2.88 -3.04 -7.45
C ALA A 127 -2.44 -2.42 -8.79
N PRO A 128 -3.34 -2.14 -9.76
CA PRO A 128 -3.01 -1.38 -10.95
C PRO A 128 -2.42 0.01 -10.65
N TYR A 129 -3.01 0.76 -9.72
CA TYR A 129 -2.52 2.09 -9.39
C TYR A 129 -1.18 2.06 -8.68
N LEU A 130 -0.95 1.10 -7.78
CA LEU A 130 0.38 0.86 -7.21
C LEU A 130 1.43 0.59 -8.29
N LYS A 131 1.08 -0.23 -9.31
CA LYS A 131 1.96 -0.48 -10.47
C LYS A 131 2.21 0.79 -11.29
N PHE A 132 1.17 1.57 -11.57
CA PHE A 132 1.29 2.82 -12.32
C PHE A 132 2.04 3.90 -11.54
N SER A 133 1.97 3.88 -10.22
CA SER A 133 2.81 4.70 -9.35
C SER A 133 4.27 4.25 -9.32
N GLY A 134 4.59 3.10 -9.94
CA GLY A 134 5.96 2.64 -10.12
C GLY A 134 6.45 1.64 -9.07
N PHE A 135 5.54 0.83 -8.48
CA PHE A 135 5.91 -0.16 -7.46
C PHE A 135 5.31 -1.55 -7.76
N ASP A 136 6.11 -2.59 -7.57
CA ASP A 136 5.69 -3.99 -7.69
C ASP A 136 5.13 -4.54 -6.38
N ALA A 137 5.48 -3.93 -5.26
CA ALA A 137 4.92 -4.22 -3.94
C ALA A 137 5.00 -3.00 -3.03
N LEU A 138 4.11 -2.99 -2.04
CA LEU A 138 4.13 -2.13 -0.86
C LEU A 138 4.42 -3.01 0.36
N GLU A 139 5.45 -2.66 1.11
CA GLU A 139 5.91 -3.31 2.35
C GLU A 139 5.60 -2.37 3.51
N ILE A 140 4.76 -2.78 4.45
CA ILE A 140 4.41 -1.99 5.64
C ILE A 140 4.86 -2.76 6.86
N GLN A 141 5.79 -2.19 7.61
CA GLN A 141 6.36 -2.74 8.84
C GLN A 141 6.26 -1.72 9.98
N GLY A 142 6.47 -2.16 11.19
CA GLY A 142 6.42 -1.28 12.35
C GLY A 142 5.00 -1.06 12.87
N LYS A 143 4.89 -0.18 13.86
CA LYS A 143 3.62 0.16 14.50
C LYS A 143 3.60 1.65 14.80
N ALA A 144 2.64 2.35 14.25
CA ALA A 144 2.37 3.74 14.56
C ALA A 144 1.76 3.87 15.98
N GLU A 145 1.97 5.01 16.63
CA GLU A 145 1.35 5.33 17.93
C GLU A 145 -0.14 5.64 17.79
N GLU A 146 -0.52 6.23 16.66
CA GLU A 146 -1.91 6.58 16.30
C GLU A 146 -2.19 6.10 14.88
N ASP A 147 -3.46 6.13 14.48
CA ASP A 147 -3.86 5.78 13.11
C ASP A 147 -3.22 6.74 12.11
N VAL A 148 -2.74 6.17 11.00
CA VAL A 148 -2.07 6.93 9.94
C VAL A 148 -2.67 6.62 8.57
N ILE A 149 -2.47 7.55 7.65
CA ILE A 149 -2.78 7.38 6.24
C ILE A 149 -1.47 7.35 5.46
N ILE A 150 -1.31 6.35 4.61
CA ILE A 150 -0.24 6.29 3.62
C ILE A 150 -0.84 6.74 2.29
N VAL A 151 -0.29 7.81 1.72
CA VAL A 151 -0.69 8.32 0.41
C VAL A 151 0.43 8.06 -0.59
N ILE A 152 0.08 7.43 -1.71
CA ILE A 152 1.01 7.19 -2.83
C ILE A 152 0.48 7.97 -4.02
N ASP A 153 1.03 9.16 -4.25
CA ASP A 153 0.72 9.99 -5.40
C ASP A 153 1.67 9.65 -6.55
N GLY A 154 1.18 8.81 -7.46
CA GLY A 154 1.96 8.38 -8.62
C GLY A 154 2.06 9.45 -9.71
N ASP A 155 1.23 10.47 -9.71
CA ASP A 155 1.28 11.55 -10.70
C ASP A 155 2.34 12.59 -10.33
N GLU A 156 2.40 12.96 -9.05
CA GLU A 156 3.43 13.86 -8.52
C GLU A 156 4.75 13.13 -8.20
N GLY A 157 4.75 11.80 -8.10
CA GLY A 157 5.93 11.03 -7.69
C GLY A 157 6.26 11.24 -6.20
N LYS A 158 5.24 11.23 -5.36
CA LYS A 158 5.35 11.50 -3.92
C LYS A 158 4.67 10.42 -3.09
N VAL A 159 5.28 10.08 -1.96
CA VAL A 159 4.67 9.24 -0.92
C VAL A 159 4.67 10.03 0.38
N THR A 160 3.54 10.04 1.09
CA THR A 160 3.44 10.64 2.43
C THR A 160 2.88 9.65 3.44
N VAL A 161 3.29 9.82 4.70
CA VAL A 161 2.64 9.24 5.88
C VAL A 161 2.08 10.40 6.68
N GLU A 162 0.79 10.37 6.96
CA GLU A 162 0.04 11.44 7.59
C GLU A 162 -0.75 10.91 8.77
N THR A 163 -1.00 11.75 9.78
CA THR A 163 -1.93 11.38 10.86
C THR A 163 -3.33 11.19 10.30
N ALA A 164 -4.08 10.23 10.83
CA ALA A 164 -5.46 9.96 10.41
C ALA A 164 -6.45 10.43 11.48
N PRO A 165 -6.93 11.67 11.44
CA PRO A 165 -7.92 12.19 12.40
C PRO A 165 -9.34 11.66 12.10
N LEU A 166 -9.44 10.48 11.53
CA LEU A 166 -10.68 9.80 11.19
C LEU A 166 -11.15 9.04 12.43
N GLU A 167 -12.02 9.66 13.22
CA GLU A 167 -12.60 9.06 14.41
C GLU A 167 -13.75 8.11 14.04
N ASP A 168 -13.71 6.87 14.52
CA ASP A 168 -14.80 5.88 14.51
C ASP A 168 -15.53 5.68 13.16
N LEU A 169 -14.81 5.79 12.04
CA LEU A 169 -15.38 5.53 10.73
C LEU A 169 -15.20 4.07 10.33
N ASP A 170 -16.29 3.43 9.94
CA ASP A 170 -16.20 2.11 9.33
C ASP A 170 -15.62 2.19 7.90
N SER A 171 -15.18 1.05 7.36
CA SER A 171 -14.56 0.95 6.05
C SER A 171 -15.44 1.42 4.89
N HIS A 172 -16.76 1.40 5.04
CA HIS A 172 -17.70 1.90 4.03
C HIS A 172 -17.72 3.43 3.95
N LEU A 173 -17.41 4.11 5.07
CA LEU A 173 -17.36 5.57 5.15
C LEU A 173 -15.95 6.11 4.85
N ILE A 174 -14.91 5.42 5.33
CA ILE A 174 -13.51 5.83 5.12
C ILE A 174 -13.14 5.88 3.62
N GLY A 175 -13.49 4.86 2.84
CA GLY A 175 -13.13 4.79 1.43
C GLY A 175 -13.62 5.98 0.61
N PRO A 176 -14.94 6.28 0.58
CA PRO A 176 -15.47 7.46 -0.08
C PRO A 176 -14.89 8.78 0.45
N GLN A 177 -14.68 8.89 1.76
CA GLN A 177 -14.17 10.11 2.39
C GLN A 177 -12.72 10.39 1.99
N LEU A 178 -11.84 9.39 2.04
CA LEU A 178 -10.46 9.54 1.57
C LEU A 178 -10.40 9.83 0.07
N THR A 179 -11.28 9.20 -0.72
CA THR A 179 -11.40 9.51 -2.15
C THR A 179 -11.74 10.98 -2.37
N GLU A 180 -12.70 11.54 -1.62
CA GLU A 180 -13.06 12.95 -1.68
C GLU A 180 -11.94 13.88 -1.23
N MET A 181 -11.16 13.45 -0.23
CA MET A 181 -10.06 14.24 0.32
C MET A 181 -8.87 14.37 -0.63
N TYR A 182 -8.52 13.30 -1.35
CA TYR A 182 -7.31 13.27 -2.16
C TYR A 182 -7.56 13.48 -3.65
N ALA A 183 -8.80 13.40 -4.12
CA ALA A 183 -9.15 13.75 -5.48
C ALA A 183 -9.11 15.29 -5.69
N ILE A 184 -8.58 15.71 -6.83
CA ILE A 184 -8.54 17.13 -7.22
C ILE A 184 -9.92 17.61 -7.68
N ASP A 185 -10.65 16.74 -8.39
CA ASP A 185 -12.00 17.00 -8.91
C ASP A 185 -12.82 15.71 -9.04
N GLU A 186 -14.08 15.83 -9.49
CA GLU A 186 -15.00 14.71 -9.70
C GLU A 186 -14.49 13.64 -10.69
N ARG A 187 -13.69 14.03 -11.66
CA ARG A 187 -13.11 13.11 -12.65
C ARG A 187 -11.95 12.34 -12.04
N ASP A 188 -11.15 13.02 -11.25
CA ASP A 188 -9.96 12.49 -10.59
C ASP A 188 -10.30 11.45 -9.50
N LYS A 189 -11.50 11.48 -8.93
CA LYS A 189 -12.00 10.44 -8.01
C LYS A 189 -11.87 9.02 -8.56
N ARG A 190 -11.85 8.87 -9.88
CA ARG A 190 -11.61 7.57 -10.54
C ARG A 190 -10.15 7.15 -10.53
N GLY A 191 -9.25 8.08 -10.31
CA GLY A 191 -7.80 7.86 -10.14
C GLY A 191 -7.40 7.48 -8.72
N VAL A 192 -8.29 7.59 -7.74
CA VAL A 192 -8.03 7.27 -6.34
C VAL A 192 -8.50 5.86 -6.01
N SER A 193 -7.70 5.10 -5.29
CA SER A 193 -8.07 3.79 -4.76
C SER A 193 -7.64 3.67 -3.31
N VAL A 194 -8.56 3.32 -2.43
CA VAL A 194 -8.37 3.24 -0.99
C VAL A 194 -8.36 1.78 -0.54
N VAL A 195 -7.42 1.44 0.34
CA VAL A 195 -7.41 0.22 1.14
C VAL A 195 -7.51 0.64 2.59
N SER A 196 -8.50 0.12 3.32
CA SER A 196 -8.70 0.37 4.74
C SER A 196 -8.65 -0.92 5.54
N THR A 197 -8.23 -0.83 6.78
CA THR A 197 -8.22 -1.93 7.76
C THR A 197 -9.29 -1.70 8.80
#